data_5b8ec4aceb81f1326372478fdbdfe77a
#
_entry.id   5b8ec4aceb81f1326372478fdbdfe77a
#
_cell.length_a   1.000
_cell.length_b   1.000
_cell.length_c   1.000
_cell.angle_alpha   90.00
_cell.angle_beta   90.00
_cell.angle_gamma   90.00
#
_symmetry.space_group_name_H-M   'P 1'
#
loop_
_entity.id
_entity.type
_entity.pdbx_description
1 polymer ?
#
loop_
_entity_poly.entity_id
_entity_poly.type
_entity_poly.pdbx_seq_one_letter_code
_entity_poly.pdbx_strand_id
1 'polypeptide(L)'
;MAQTNTDDAGILRLTGSIEHVIYANEENGYAICDLGTEAGDLITLTGTMPYIGEGDSVTVYGKWIHNPKYGRQFRVESCERQLPADAASMLRYLASGAVKGIGPKTAQRIVEEFGDDTFDVIENHPAWLASIPGISQKKAQAIGEDFAEKAGIRSAMMFFRDYFGAAATVRIYKRFGGNAVEMAKRNPYVLCDEIEGIGFERADRMAQSLGLAADSEDRICSGICYLLASNAQANGHVCLPREKTEAGAAKLLGVDATAVRAAVNALLTQNRITAEHFGDVEYLYDRKQCETEKLIATKLLLLDRVCPAMETSNIGAFIEREEAETGVRYAELQRKAIADALENGVMLLTGGPGTGKTTVVRALLHIFSSMGLKIALAAPTGRAAKRLSESTACEARTLHRLLEYGGEEGRGRGRFMRDESNLLEENVLIVDEASMVDNLLMGALLRAVKPGAHLVLIGDADQLPSVGAGNVLRDLIDSGRFATVRLTE
;
A
#
# COMPACT_ATOMS: atom_id res chain seq x y z
N MET A 1 -40.67 8.20 17.30
CA MET A 1 -39.86 9.07 16.38
C MET A 1 -38.64 9.49 17.18
N ALA A 2 -37.46 8.93 16.84
CA ALA A 2 -36.22 9.25 17.53
C ALA A 2 -35.93 10.75 17.35
N GLN A 3 -35.54 11.42 18.43
CA GLN A 3 -35.14 12.84 18.40
C GLN A 3 -33.87 12.98 17.54
N THR A 4 -34.04 13.41 16.31
CA THR A 4 -32.94 13.75 15.40
C THR A 4 -32.58 15.22 15.63
N ASN A 5 -31.57 15.50 16.42
CA ASN A 5 -30.88 16.80 16.41
C ASN A 5 -29.94 16.85 15.21
N THR A 6 -30.13 17.81 14.35
CA THR A 6 -29.28 18.09 13.19
C THR A 6 -28.27 19.16 13.57
N ASP A 7 -26.97 18.85 13.44
CA ASP A 7 -25.91 19.87 13.39
C ASP A 7 -25.82 20.49 12.00
N ASP A 8 -25.26 21.70 11.87
CA ASP A 8 -25.17 22.54 10.65
C ASP A 8 -24.58 21.87 9.40
N ALA A 9 -24.02 20.65 9.51
CA ALA A 9 -23.42 19.88 8.41
C ALA A 9 -24.28 18.72 7.88
N GLY A 10 -25.55 18.59 8.30
CA GLY A 10 -26.43 17.50 7.85
C GLY A 10 -26.07 16.12 8.41
N ILE A 11 -25.28 16.08 9.48
CA ILE A 11 -24.92 14.86 10.21
C ILE A 11 -25.99 14.63 11.29
N LEU A 12 -26.52 13.42 11.34
CA LEU A 12 -27.53 13.01 12.31
C LEU A 12 -26.86 12.34 13.50
N ARG A 13 -27.40 12.55 14.70
CA ARG A 13 -26.98 11.93 15.94
C ARG A 13 -27.99 10.86 16.36
N LEU A 14 -27.49 9.65 16.69
CA LEU A 14 -28.28 8.59 17.30
C LEU A 14 -27.59 8.13 18.59
N THR A 15 -28.38 7.82 19.63
CA THR A 15 -27.88 7.31 20.90
C THR A 15 -28.67 6.05 21.27
N GLY A 16 -27.97 5.05 21.81
CA GLY A 16 -28.58 3.80 22.22
C GLY A 16 -27.56 2.77 22.69
N SER A 17 -27.99 1.53 22.86
CA SER A 17 -27.13 0.39 23.19
C SER A 17 -26.96 -0.54 22.00
N ILE A 18 -25.78 -1.15 21.87
CA ILE A 18 -25.53 -2.17 20.86
C ILE A 18 -26.18 -3.48 21.32
N GLU A 19 -27.18 -3.93 20.59
CA GLU A 19 -27.89 -5.17 20.88
C GLU A 19 -27.19 -6.39 20.29
N HIS A 20 -26.74 -6.29 19.01
CA HIS A 20 -26.03 -7.36 18.33
C HIS A 20 -24.89 -6.84 17.48
N VAL A 21 -23.76 -7.56 17.47
CA VAL A 21 -22.65 -7.36 16.55
C VAL A 21 -22.71 -8.40 15.45
N ILE A 22 -23.16 -7.99 14.25
CA ILE A 22 -23.30 -8.88 13.08
C ILE A 22 -21.96 -9.20 12.45
N TYR A 23 -21.09 -8.21 12.38
CA TYR A 23 -19.73 -8.32 11.82
C TYR A 23 -18.81 -7.32 12.45
N ALA A 24 -17.59 -7.73 12.77
CA ALA A 24 -16.53 -6.83 13.21
C ALA A 24 -15.18 -7.28 12.63
N ASN A 25 -14.43 -6.32 12.09
CA ASN A 25 -13.07 -6.52 11.62
C ASN A 25 -12.11 -5.80 12.57
N GLU A 26 -11.34 -6.57 13.32
CA GLU A 26 -10.39 -6.02 14.31
C GLU A 26 -9.22 -5.26 13.66
N GLU A 27 -8.90 -5.51 12.39
CA GLU A 27 -7.75 -4.89 11.74
C GLU A 27 -8.00 -3.43 11.34
N ASN A 28 -9.19 -3.13 10.83
CA ASN A 28 -9.56 -1.79 10.39
C ASN A 28 -10.65 -1.13 11.23
N GLY A 29 -11.17 -1.86 12.24
CA GLY A 29 -12.23 -1.40 13.13
C GLY A 29 -13.61 -1.27 12.46
N TYR A 30 -13.80 -1.79 11.23
CA TYR A 30 -15.09 -1.76 10.56
C TYR A 30 -16.06 -2.75 11.20
N ALA A 31 -17.27 -2.28 11.52
CA ALA A 31 -18.29 -3.12 12.12
C ALA A 31 -19.67 -2.90 11.47
N ILE A 32 -20.50 -3.94 11.57
CA ILE A 32 -21.91 -3.90 11.31
C ILE A 32 -22.60 -4.39 12.58
N CYS A 33 -23.43 -3.58 13.17
CA CYS A 33 -24.13 -3.91 14.42
C CYS A 33 -25.51 -3.28 14.46
N ASP A 34 -26.36 -3.79 15.34
CA ASP A 34 -27.70 -3.27 15.57
C ASP A 34 -27.73 -2.42 16.85
N LEU A 35 -28.18 -1.18 16.71
CA LEU A 35 -28.39 -0.22 17.79
C LEU A 35 -29.85 -0.25 18.25
N GLY A 36 -30.06 -0.61 19.50
CA GLY A 36 -31.35 -0.42 20.16
C GLY A 36 -31.45 1.01 20.69
N THR A 37 -32.46 1.76 20.25
CA THR A 37 -32.70 3.11 20.74
C THR A 37 -33.63 3.10 21.96
N GLU A 38 -33.66 4.17 22.76
CA GLU A 38 -34.59 4.32 23.87
C GLU A 38 -36.08 4.27 23.42
N ALA A 39 -36.35 4.56 22.14
CA ALA A 39 -37.70 4.47 21.55
C ALA A 39 -38.08 3.03 21.17
N GLY A 40 -37.18 2.06 21.34
CA GLY A 40 -37.41 0.64 20.99
C GLY A 40 -37.18 0.31 19.52
N ASP A 41 -36.65 1.27 18.74
CA ASP A 41 -36.27 1.01 17.34
C ASP A 41 -34.94 0.30 17.27
N LEU A 42 -34.82 -0.68 16.37
CA LEU A 42 -33.55 -1.36 16.04
C LEU A 42 -32.99 -0.79 14.74
N ILE A 43 -31.79 -0.22 14.81
CA ILE A 43 -31.14 0.46 13.66
C ILE A 43 -29.83 -0.23 13.34
N THR A 44 -29.69 -0.72 12.10
CA THR A 44 -28.42 -1.29 11.64
C THR A 44 -27.41 -0.18 11.36
N LEU A 45 -26.32 -0.18 12.12
CA LEU A 45 -25.17 0.69 11.98
C LEU A 45 -24.11 0.04 11.09
N THR A 46 -23.45 0.81 10.24
CA THR A 46 -22.32 0.36 9.42
C THR A 46 -21.23 1.43 9.43
N GLY A 47 -19.99 1.06 9.74
CA GLY A 47 -18.88 2.02 9.74
C GLY A 47 -17.70 1.57 10.59
N THR A 48 -16.72 2.44 10.74
CA THR A 48 -15.55 2.15 11.59
C THR A 48 -15.87 2.47 13.05
N MET A 49 -16.09 1.41 13.81
CA MET A 49 -16.39 1.43 15.24
C MET A 49 -15.49 0.40 15.94
N PRO A 50 -14.20 0.73 16.19
CA PRO A 50 -13.24 -0.23 16.72
C PRO A 50 -13.62 -0.74 18.10
N TYR A 51 -13.47 -2.05 18.28
CA TYR A 51 -13.78 -2.76 19.54
C TYR A 51 -15.23 -2.60 20.03
N ILE A 52 -16.16 -2.35 19.11
CA ILE A 52 -17.60 -2.30 19.45
C ILE A 52 -18.06 -3.68 19.94
N GLY A 53 -18.83 -3.71 21.00
CA GLY A 53 -19.35 -4.93 21.61
C GLY A 53 -20.83 -4.82 21.97
N GLU A 54 -21.47 -5.98 22.15
CA GLU A 54 -22.85 -6.03 22.62
C GLU A 54 -22.92 -5.45 24.05
N GLY A 55 -23.94 -4.66 24.30
CA GLY A 55 -24.13 -3.94 25.56
C GLY A 55 -23.41 -2.58 25.65
N ASP A 56 -22.63 -2.19 24.63
CA ASP A 56 -22.02 -0.87 24.59
C ASP A 56 -23.06 0.24 24.47
N SER A 57 -23.00 1.23 25.34
CA SER A 57 -23.74 2.49 25.20
C SER A 57 -22.99 3.42 24.26
N VAL A 58 -23.62 3.81 23.16
CA VAL A 58 -22.94 4.61 22.13
C VAL A 58 -23.77 5.81 21.68
N THR A 59 -23.06 6.88 21.36
CA THR A 59 -23.60 7.98 20.57
C THR A 59 -22.89 7.95 19.22
N VAL A 60 -23.67 7.78 18.14
CA VAL A 60 -23.12 7.72 16.79
C VAL A 60 -23.58 8.92 15.98
N TYR A 61 -22.67 9.42 15.16
CA TYR A 61 -22.90 10.51 14.22
C TYR A 61 -22.71 9.99 12.80
N GLY A 62 -23.64 10.30 11.90
CA GLY A 62 -23.56 9.78 10.54
C GLY A 62 -24.77 10.14 9.69
N LYS A 63 -24.96 9.35 8.62
CA LYS A 63 -25.99 9.59 7.62
C LYS A 63 -26.75 8.32 7.29
N TRP A 64 -28.02 8.46 6.97
CA TRP A 64 -28.79 7.35 6.42
C TRP A 64 -28.34 7.04 5.00
N ILE A 65 -28.10 5.75 4.74
CA ILE A 65 -27.82 5.20 3.41
C ILE A 65 -28.86 4.13 3.07
N HIS A 66 -29.06 3.91 1.79
CA HIS A 66 -29.87 2.79 1.31
C HIS A 66 -28.97 1.77 0.60
N ASN A 67 -28.86 0.58 1.18
CA ASN A 67 -28.14 -0.53 0.58
C ASN A 67 -29.13 -1.35 -0.26
N PRO A 68 -28.89 -1.62 -1.55
CA PRO A 68 -29.81 -2.36 -2.43
C PRO A 68 -30.15 -3.77 -1.92
N LYS A 69 -29.24 -4.41 -1.16
CA LYS A 69 -29.41 -5.77 -0.64
C LYS A 69 -29.93 -5.83 0.79
N TYR A 70 -29.55 -4.86 1.62
CA TYR A 70 -29.80 -4.89 3.06
C TYR A 70 -30.73 -3.76 3.55
N GLY A 71 -31.30 -2.96 2.63
CA GLY A 71 -32.25 -1.92 2.96
C GLY A 71 -31.62 -0.66 3.58
N ARG A 72 -32.36 0.02 4.46
CA ARG A 72 -31.96 1.27 5.08
C ARG A 72 -31.00 1.00 6.24
N GLN A 73 -29.82 1.62 6.19
CA GLN A 73 -28.76 1.49 7.20
C GLN A 73 -28.25 2.88 7.59
N PHE A 74 -27.71 3.00 8.80
CA PHE A 74 -27.08 4.22 9.26
C PHE A 74 -25.57 4.09 9.14
N ARG A 75 -24.98 4.89 8.24
CA ARG A 75 -23.54 4.93 8.05
C ARG A 75 -22.91 5.83 9.08
N VAL A 76 -22.13 5.23 9.98
CA VAL A 76 -21.44 5.90 11.07
C VAL A 76 -20.18 6.57 10.53
N GLU A 77 -20.07 7.88 10.76
CA GLU A 77 -18.88 8.69 10.51
C GLU A 77 -18.04 8.84 11.79
N SER A 78 -18.69 8.94 12.96
CA SER A 78 -18.05 8.97 14.27
C SER A 78 -18.90 8.22 15.30
N CYS A 79 -18.23 7.55 16.23
CA CYS A 79 -18.84 6.77 17.32
C CYS A 79 -18.19 7.17 18.65
N GLU A 80 -18.98 7.66 19.58
CA GLU A 80 -18.57 7.96 20.95
C GLU A 80 -19.16 6.88 21.86
N ARG A 81 -18.31 6.15 22.59
CA ARG A 81 -18.71 5.17 23.59
C ARG A 81 -18.72 5.85 24.93
N GLN A 82 -19.81 5.66 25.66
CA GLN A 82 -19.92 6.08 27.05
C GLN A 82 -19.67 4.86 27.93
N LEU A 83 -18.66 4.96 28.80
CA LEU A 83 -18.49 3.96 29.83
C LEU A 83 -19.63 4.09 30.86
N PRO A 84 -20.21 2.97 31.26
CA PRO A 84 -21.21 2.98 32.32
C PRO A 84 -20.66 3.61 33.61
N ALA A 85 -21.46 4.40 34.29
CA ALA A 85 -21.08 5.08 35.54
C ALA A 85 -21.66 4.41 36.78
N ASP A 86 -22.63 3.50 36.63
CA ASP A 86 -23.24 2.77 37.75
C ASP A 86 -22.89 1.27 37.73
N ALA A 87 -22.84 0.65 38.90
CA ALA A 87 -22.45 -0.75 39.08
C ALA A 87 -23.30 -1.74 38.27
N ALA A 88 -24.60 -1.49 38.06
CA ALA A 88 -25.48 -2.39 37.33
C ALA A 88 -25.16 -2.37 35.81
N SER A 89 -24.87 -1.18 35.28
CA SER A 89 -24.44 -1.01 33.89
C SER A 89 -23.01 -1.49 33.65
N MET A 90 -22.10 -1.31 34.63
CA MET A 90 -20.75 -1.88 34.59
C MET A 90 -20.77 -3.41 34.58
N LEU A 91 -21.67 -4.02 35.33
CA LEU A 91 -21.87 -5.47 35.33
C LEU A 91 -22.27 -5.96 33.94
N ARG A 92 -23.27 -5.32 33.33
CA ARG A 92 -23.72 -5.68 31.97
C ARG A 92 -22.60 -5.54 30.95
N TYR A 93 -21.85 -4.44 31.01
CA TYR A 93 -20.70 -4.20 30.13
C TYR A 93 -19.62 -5.27 30.27
N LEU A 94 -19.21 -5.61 31.49
CA LEU A 94 -18.19 -6.64 31.72
C LEU A 94 -18.69 -8.04 31.38
N ALA A 95 -19.97 -8.34 31.65
CA ALA A 95 -20.59 -9.64 31.38
C ALA A 95 -20.79 -9.91 29.87
N SER A 96 -20.89 -8.86 29.04
CA SER A 96 -21.00 -8.99 27.58
C SER A 96 -19.74 -9.52 26.88
N GLY A 97 -18.61 -9.65 27.59
CA GLY A 97 -17.33 -10.04 27.02
C GLY A 97 -16.54 -8.85 26.46
N ALA A 98 -16.96 -7.62 26.77
CA ALA A 98 -16.28 -6.39 26.34
C ALA A 98 -14.82 -6.30 26.78
N VAL A 99 -14.43 -7.05 27.82
CA VAL A 99 -13.05 -7.15 28.32
C VAL A 99 -12.59 -8.60 28.29
N LYS A 100 -11.50 -8.88 27.61
CA LYS A 100 -10.96 -10.25 27.48
C LYS A 100 -10.62 -10.84 28.87
N GLY A 101 -11.06 -12.06 29.11
CA GLY A 101 -10.79 -12.76 30.36
C GLY A 101 -11.83 -12.52 31.46
N ILE A 102 -12.83 -11.66 31.24
CA ILE A 102 -13.97 -11.47 32.16
C ILE A 102 -15.22 -12.13 31.54
N GLY A 103 -15.69 -13.20 32.19
CA GLY A 103 -17.00 -13.79 31.86
C GLY A 103 -18.07 -13.35 32.87
N PRO A 104 -19.36 -13.68 32.64
CA PRO A 104 -20.47 -13.20 33.45
C PRO A 104 -20.30 -13.41 34.97
N LYS A 105 -19.83 -14.60 35.37
CA LYS A 105 -19.58 -14.90 36.80
C LYS A 105 -18.41 -14.10 37.37
N THR A 106 -17.40 -13.84 36.56
CA THR A 106 -16.24 -13.04 36.98
C THR A 106 -16.62 -11.57 37.07
N ALA A 107 -17.38 -11.06 36.07
CA ALA A 107 -17.93 -9.70 36.10
C ALA A 107 -18.75 -9.42 37.35
N GLN A 108 -19.64 -10.35 37.74
CA GLN A 108 -20.46 -10.22 38.94
C GLN A 108 -19.59 -10.06 40.18
N ARG A 109 -18.59 -10.92 40.37
CA ARG A 109 -17.69 -10.85 41.52
C ARG A 109 -16.87 -9.56 41.57
N ILE A 110 -16.39 -9.08 40.43
CA ILE A 110 -15.64 -7.84 40.33
C ILE A 110 -16.50 -6.66 40.78
N VAL A 111 -17.72 -6.58 40.26
CA VAL A 111 -18.64 -5.47 40.57
C VAL A 111 -19.17 -5.56 42.02
N GLU A 112 -19.39 -6.76 42.54
CA GLU A 112 -19.76 -6.97 43.96
C GLU A 112 -18.65 -6.50 44.90
N GLU A 113 -17.36 -6.68 44.55
CA GLU A 113 -16.22 -6.29 45.39
C GLU A 113 -15.90 -4.80 45.30
N PHE A 114 -15.93 -4.22 44.08
CA PHE A 114 -15.44 -2.86 43.85
C PHE A 114 -16.56 -1.83 43.53
N GLY A 115 -17.79 -2.25 43.36
CA GLY A 115 -18.94 -1.35 43.10
C GLY A 115 -18.69 -0.38 41.94
N ASP A 116 -18.92 0.91 42.17
CA ASP A 116 -18.74 1.99 41.20
C ASP A 116 -17.27 2.28 40.88
N ASP A 117 -16.32 1.81 41.72
CA ASP A 117 -14.88 1.95 41.46
C ASP A 117 -14.31 0.86 40.52
N THR A 118 -15.17 -0.05 40.04
CA THR A 118 -14.77 -1.21 39.21
C THR A 118 -13.85 -0.85 38.04
N PHE A 119 -14.18 0.17 37.27
CA PHE A 119 -13.37 0.56 36.12
C PHE A 119 -12.06 1.24 36.50
N ASP A 120 -12.06 2.04 37.57
CA ASP A 120 -10.83 2.63 38.09
C ASP A 120 -9.85 1.55 38.58
N VAL A 121 -10.36 0.54 39.27
CA VAL A 121 -9.56 -0.62 39.71
C VAL A 121 -8.99 -1.39 38.52
N ILE A 122 -9.79 -1.66 37.49
CA ILE A 122 -9.32 -2.37 36.28
C ILE A 122 -8.23 -1.56 35.57
N GLU A 123 -8.39 -0.24 35.44
CA GLU A 123 -7.49 0.62 34.71
C GLU A 123 -6.21 0.95 35.47
N ASN A 124 -6.34 1.37 36.75
CA ASN A 124 -5.23 1.92 37.51
C ASN A 124 -4.63 0.94 38.54
N HIS A 125 -5.41 -0.05 38.96
CA HIS A 125 -5.01 -1.00 40.01
C HIS A 125 -5.31 -2.46 39.63
N PRO A 126 -4.96 -2.95 38.43
CA PRO A 126 -5.36 -4.29 37.96
C PRO A 126 -4.88 -5.42 38.91
N ALA A 127 -3.80 -5.21 39.64
CA ALA A 127 -3.31 -6.19 40.60
C ALA A 127 -4.34 -6.51 41.71
N TRP A 128 -5.24 -5.58 42.04
CA TRP A 128 -6.27 -5.80 43.07
C TRP A 128 -7.32 -6.83 42.63
N LEU A 129 -7.51 -7.02 41.30
CA LEU A 129 -8.41 -8.06 40.78
C LEU A 129 -7.96 -9.47 41.21
N ALA A 130 -6.70 -9.66 41.60
CA ALA A 130 -6.18 -10.95 42.06
C ALA A 130 -6.72 -11.35 43.45
N SER A 131 -7.38 -10.43 44.19
CA SER A 131 -8.13 -10.76 45.41
C SER A 131 -9.37 -11.61 45.12
N ILE A 132 -9.87 -11.57 43.91
CA ILE A 132 -11.10 -12.26 43.51
C ILE A 132 -10.81 -13.74 43.18
N PRO A 133 -11.55 -14.70 43.78
CA PRO A 133 -11.35 -16.11 43.51
C PRO A 133 -11.50 -16.45 42.01
N GLY A 134 -10.45 -17.03 41.42
CA GLY A 134 -10.40 -17.41 40.01
C GLY A 134 -9.72 -16.39 39.10
N ILE A 135 -9.18 -15.29 39.65
CA ILE A 135 -8.32 -14.35 38.94
C ILE A 135 -6.90 -14.47 39.48
N SER A 136 -5.99 -15.03 38.68
CA SER A 136 -4.55 -15.03 39.02
C SER A 136 -3.94 -13.66 38.72
N GLN A 137 -2.78 -13.36 39.32
CA GLN A 137 -2.07 -12.09 39.11
C GLN A 137 -1.75 -11.84 37.61
N LYS A 138 -1.38 -12.92 36.90
CA LYS A 138 -1.17 -12.85 35.43
C LYS A 138 -2.46 -12.51 34.67
N LYS A 139 -3.59 -13.07 35.09
CA LYS A 139 -4.90 -12.79 34.49
C LYS A 139 -5.38 -11.38 34.80
N ALA A 140 -5.17 -10.92 36.06
CA ALA A 140 -5.46 -9.55 36.47
C ALA A 140 -4.70 -8.52 35.62
N GLN A 141 -3.42 -8.75 35.40
CA GLN A 141 -2.59 -7.90 34.55
C GLN A 141 -3.10 -7.88 33.11
N ALA A 142 -3.42 -9.04 32.51
CA ALA A 142 -3.94 -9.14 31.15
C ALA A 142 -5.30 -8.44 30.98
N ILE A 143 -6.16 -8.46 32.02
CA ILE A 143 -7.44 -7.74 32.01
C ILE A 143 -7.19 -6.22 32.00
N GLY A 144 -6.27 -5.72 32.85
CA GLY A 144 -5.89 -4.31 32.85
C GLY A 144 -5.31 -3.83 31.53
N GLU A 145 -4.43 -4.62 30.92
CA GLU A 145 -3.83 -4.32 29.62
C GLU A 145 -4.88 -4.22 28.50
N ASP A 146 -5.82 -5.18 28.42
CA ASP A 146 -6.91 -5.16 27.44
C ASP A 146 -7.85 -3.96 27.64
N PHE A 147 -8.13 -3.59 28.90
CA PHE A 147 -8.96 -2.43 29.20
C PHE A 147 -8.26 -1.12 28.87
N ALA A 148 -6.97 -0.99 29.22
CA ALA A 148 -6.14 0.18 28.90
C ALA A 148 -5.95 0.36 27.39
N GLU A 149 -5.78 -0.72 26.62
CA GLU A 149 -5.72 -0.67 25.16
C GLU A 149 -7.01 -0.06 24.58
N LYS A 150 -8.17 -0.50 25.06
CA LYS A 150 -9.47 0.02 24.61
C LYS A 150 -9.71 1.48 25.04
N ALA A 151 -9.19 1.89 26.19
CA ALA A 151 -9.22 3.29 26.62
C ALA A 151 -8.32 4.15 25.73
N GLY A 152 -7.12 3.67 25.42
CA GLY A 152 -6.16 4.35 24.57
C GLY A 152 -6.68 4.59 23.16
N ILE A 153 -7.33 3.57 22.53
CA ILE A 153 -7.90 3.77 21.20
C ILE A 153 -9.05 4.79 21.21
N ARG A 154 -9.88 4.83 22.26
CA ARG A 154 -10.93 5.85 22.40
C ARG A 154 -10.34 7.26 22.46
N SER A 155 -9.29 7.45 23.27
CA SER A 155 -8.56 8.73 23.35
C SER A 155 -7.98 9.14 21.99
N ALA A 156 -7.35 8.20 21.28
CA ALA A 156 -6.85 8.44 19.94
C ALA A 156 -7.97 8.81 18.96
N MET A 157 -9.12 8.09 18.98
CA MET A 157 -10.27 8.39 18.15
C MET A 157 -10.82 9.80 18.38
N MET A 158 -10.91 10.23 19.61
CA MET A 158 -11.35 11.59 19.97
C MET A 158 -10.36 12.65 19.47
N PHE A 159 -9.06 12.42 19.68
CA PHE A 159 -8.03 13.38 19.28
C PHE A 159 -7.88 13.51 17.77
N PHE A 160 -7.87 12.39 17.05
CA PHE A 160 -7.64 12.38 15.60
C PHE A 160 -8.90 12.62 14.76
N ARG A 161 -10.10 12.68 15.36
CA ARG A 161 -11.39 12.81 14.67
C ARG A 161 -11.40 13.94 13.65
N ASP A 162 -10.86 15.10 14.01
CA ASP A 162 -10.92 16.32 13.21
C ASP A 162 -9.86 16.35 12.09
N TYR A 163 -8.89 15.44 12.13
CA TYR A 163 -7.76 15.37 11.19
C TYR A 163 -7.84 14.18 10.25
N PHE A 164 -8.24 13.03 10.78
CA PHE A 164 -8.18 11.76 10.06
C PHE A 164 -9.49 10.98 10.27
N GLY A 165 -9.82 10.16 9.27
CA GLY A 165 -10.96 9.23 9.42
C GLY A 165 -10.64 8.10 10.39
N ALA A 166 -11.69 7.45 10.90
CA ALA A 166 -11.60 6.41 11.91
C ALA A 166 -10.62 5.27 11.54
N ALA A 167 -10.65 4.79 10.28
CA ALA A 167 -9.74 3.74 9.81
C ALA A 167 -8.25 4.15 9.86
N ALA A 168 -7.94 5.42 9.56
CA ALA A 168 -6.57 5.92 9.70
C ALA A 168 -6.16 6.00 11.17
N THR A 169 -7.05 6.44 12.06
CA THR A 169 -6.81 6.49 13.50
C THR A 169 -6.52 5.11 14.09
N VAL A 170 -7.25 4.08 13.65
CA VAL A 170 -6.96 2.70 14.08
C VAL A 170 -5.55 2.29 13.67
N ARG A 171 -5.12 2.59 12.43
CA ARG A 171 -3.74 2.30 11.98
C ARG A 171 -2.70 3.06 12.77
N ILE A 172 -2.95 4.35 13.07
CA ILE A 172 -2.07 5.16 13.92
C ILE A 172 -1.93 4.50 15.29
N TYR A 173 -3.04 4.14 15.92
CA TYR A 173 -3.01 3.52 17.24
C TYR A 173 -2.32 2.16 17.22
N LYS A 174 -2.58 1.31 16.24
CA LYS A 174 -1.88 0.03 16.06
C LYS A 174 -0.37 0.18 15.92
N ARG A 175 0.09 1.26 15.27
CA ARG A 175 1.52 1.51 15.07
C ARG A 175 2.21 2.08 16.30
N PHE A 176 1.56 3.00 17.01
CA PHE A 176 2.18 3.79 18.08
C PHE A 176 1.61 3.51 19.49
N GLY A 177 0.53 2.74 19.57
CA GLY A 177 -0.11 2.40 20.85
C GLY A 177 -0.58 3.61 21.63
N GLY A 178 -0.48 3.55 22.95
CA GLY A 178 -0.86 4.63 23.85
C GLY A 178 -0.09 5.94 23.64
N ASN A 179 1.08 5.89 23.01
CA ASN A 179 1.90 7.08 22.71
C ASN A 179 1.47 7.83 21.46
N ALA A 180 0.47 7.33 20.73
CA ALA A 180 0.05 7.88 19.43
C ALA A 180 -0.28 9.37 19.48
N VAL A 181 -1.03 9.80 20.48
CA VAL A 181 -1.46 11.20 20.64
C VAL A 181 -0.28 12.11 20.99
N GLU A 182 0.55 11.71 21.94
CA GLU A 182 1.71 12.50 22.36
C GLU A 182 2.75 12.63 21.26
N MET A 183 2.99 11.54 20.53
CA MET A 183 3.89 11.53 19.38
C MET A 183 3.37 12.48 18.29
N ALA A 184 2.08 12.40 17.96
CA ALA A 184 1.47 13.25 16.95
C ALA A 184 1.42 14.74 17.35
N LYS A 185 1.23 15.06 18.62
CA LYS A 185 1.35 16.43 19.15
C LYS A 185 2.77 16.97 19.03
N ARG A 186 3.77 16.11 19.23
CA ARG A 186 5.18 16.50 19.14
C ARG A 186 5.62 16.67 17.69
N ASN A 187 5.31 15.71 16.84
CA ASN A 187 5.69 15.71 15.41
C ASN A 187 4.63 14.99 14.57
N PRO A 188 3.62 15.69 14.02
CA PRO A 188 2.59 15.11 13.16
C PRO A 188 3.14 14.49 11.88
N TYR A 189 4.32 14.95 11.42
CA TYR A 189 4.88 14.52 10.13
C TYR A 189 5.37 13.06 10.16
N VAL A 190 5.66 12.50 11.33
CA VAL A 190 5.94 11.06 11.49
C VAL A 190 4.78 10.20 10.96
N LEU A 191 3.56 10.72 11.01
CA LEU A 191 2.39 10.01 10.47
C LEU A 191 2.46 9.83 8.95
N CYS A 192 3.12 10.75 8.23
CA CYS A 192 3.31 10.63 6.77
C CYS A 192 4.27 9.51 6.42
N ASP A 193 5.30 9.32 7.24
CA ASP A 193 6.35 8.33 7.00
C ASP A 193 5.90 6.91 7.39
N GLU A 194 5.08 6.80 8.45
CA GLU A 194 4.78 5.53 9.10
C GLU A 194 3.37 5.00 8.81
N ILE A 195 2.44 5.86 8.40
CA ILE A 195 1.03 5.48 8.19
C ILE A 195 0.61 5.72 6.75
N GLU A 196 0.34 4.63 6.06
CA GLU A 196 -0.15 4.69 4.70
C GLU A 196 -1.48 5.45 4.58
N GLY A 197 -1.56 6.32 3.56
CA GLY A 197 -2.76 7.13 3.29
C GLY A 197 -2.86 8.42 4.11
N ILE A 198 -1.83 8.73 4.94
CA ILE A 198 -1.67 10.05 5.54
C ILE A 198 -0.63 10.81 4.74
N GLY A 199 -1.06 11.77 3.93
CA GLY A 199 -0.17 12.65 3.16
C GLY A 199 0.24 13.90 3.93
N PHE A 200 1.33 14.53 3.46
CA PHE A 200 1.90 15.75 4.04
C PHE A 200 0.86 16.85 4.32
N GLU A 201 -0.05 17.12 3.39
CA GLU A 201 -1.05 18.18 3.53
C GLU A 201 -1.98 18.00 4.74
N ARG A 202 -2.30 16.75 5.10
CA ARG A 202 -3.13 16.47 6.28
C ARG A 202 -2.34 16.63 7.57
N ALA A 203 -1.10 16.15 7.59
CA ALA A 203 -0.22 16.32 8.73
C ALA A 203 0.15 17.79 8.94
N ASP A 204 0.34 18.55 7.86
CA ASP A 204 0.66 19.99 7.91
C ASP A 204 -0.52 20.81 8.47
N ARG A 205 -1.76 20.51 8.04
CA ARG A 205 -2.96 21.11 8.65
C ARG A 205 -3.09 20.82 10.14
N MET A 206 -2.80 19.60 10.54
CA MET A 206 -2.78 19.21 11.93
C MET A 206 -1.70 19.97 12.71
N ALA A 207 -0.47 20.04 12.18
CA ALA A 207 0.63 20.78 12.78
C ALA A 207 0.28 22.26 13.01
N GLN A 208 -0.32 22.89 12.01
CA GLN A 208 -0.79 24.28 12.10
C GLN A 208 -1.85 24.47 13.17
N SER A 209 -2.83 23.57 13.26
CA SER A 209 -3.87 23.65 14.30
C SER A 209 -3.34 23.41 15.71
N LEU A 210 -2.24 22.65 15.84
CA LEU A 210 -1.52 22.44 17.11
C LEU A 210 -0.57 23.61 17.46
N GLY A 211 -0.46 24.61 16.57
CA GLY A 211 0.40 25.79 16.78
C GLY A 211 1.90 25.48 16.63
N LEU A 212 2.27 24.43 15.89
CA LEU A 212 3.67 24.11 15.62
C LEU A 212 4.29 25.15 14.68
N ALA A 213 5.58 25.42 14.87
CA ALA A 213 6.28 26.45 14.11
C ALA A 213 6.30 26.14 12.59
N ALA A 214 5.95 27.13 11.77
CA ALA A 214 5.88 26.98 10.32
C ALA A 214 7.25 26.72 9.66
N ASP A 215 8.33 27.05 10.34
CA ASP A 215 9.73 26.85 9.94
C ASP A 215 10.41 25.70 10.68
N SER A 216 9.65 24.81 11.33
CA SER A 216 10.22 23.66 12.01
C SER A 216 10.97 22.75 11.06
N GLU A 217 12.09 22.18 11.49
CA GLU A 217 12.91 21.25 10.70
C GLU A 217 12.11 20.05 10.23
N ASP A 218 11.28 19.49 11.10
CA ASP A 218 10.42 18.34 10.76
C ASP A 218 9.45 18.66 9.62
N ARG A 219 8.86 19.85 9.63
CA ARG A 219 7.99 20.33 8.56
C ARG A 219 8.74 20.46 7.24
N ILE A 220 9.91 21.10 7.26
CA ILE A 220 10.71 21.32 6.07
C ILE A 220 11.20 19.98 5.49
N CYS A 221 11.70 19.08 6.32
CA CYS A 221 12.13 17.75 5.92
C CYS A 221 11.00 16.95 5.28
N SER A 222 9.83 16.90 5.92
CA SER A 222 8.67 16.19 5.39
C SER A 222 8.14 16.82 4.09
N GLY A 223 8.16 18.16 4.00
CA GLY A 223 7.79 18.88 2.79
C GLY A 223 8.71 18.61 1.59
N ILE A 224 10.02 18.45 1.82
CA ILE A 224 10.97 18.08 0.78
C ILE A 224 10.68 16.65 0.28
N CYS A 225 10.47 15.70 1.19
CA CYS A 225 10.11 14.33 0.83
C CYS A 225 8.78 14.29 0.04
N TYR A 226 7.79 15.07 0.47
CA TYR A 226 6.52 15.21 -0.22
C TYR A 226 6.68 15.78 -1.63
N LEU A 227 7.52 16.81 -1.82
CA LEU A 227 7.80 17.40 -3.12
C LEU A 227 8.39 16.38 -4.09
N LEU A 228 9.37 15.59 -3.65
CA LEU A 228 9.97 14.54 -4.46
C LEU A 228 8.95 13.45 -4.82
N ALA A 229 8.19 12.96 -3.85
CA ALA A 229 7.17 11.93 -4.07
C ALA A 229 6.01 12.43 -4.96
N SER A 230 5.54 13.65 -4.75
CA SER A 230 4.49 14.27 -5.54
C SER A 230 4.93 14.50 -6.99
N ASN A 231 6.18 14.93 -7.21
CA ASN A 231 6.74 15.09 -8.55
C ASN A 231 6.88 13.75 -9.27
N ALA A 232 7.29 12.70 -8.56
CA ALA A 232 7.36 11.36 -9.11
C ALA A 232 5.98 10.87 -9.58
N GLN A 233 4.93 11.12 -8.82
CA GLN A 233 3.56 10.72 -9.18
C GLN A 233 2.94 11.59 -10.30
N ALA A 234 3.16 12.91 -10.25
CA ALA A 234 2.50 13.82 -11.18
C ALA A 234 3.24 13.99 -12.52
N ASN A 235 4.58 13.95 -12.49
CA ASN A 235 5.44 14.25 -13.63
C ASN A 235 6.32 13.06 -14.07
N GLY A 236 6.28 11.94 -13.34
CA GLY A 236 7.04 10.75 -13.66
C GLY A 236 8.55 10.85 -13.37
N HIS A 237 9.04 11.91 -12.74
CA HIS A 237 10.46 12.08 -12.44
C HIS A 237 10.88 11.33 -11.18
N VAL A 238 11.83 10.43 -11.28
CA VAL A 238 12.41 9.68 -10.14
C VAL A 238 13.34 10.53 -9.28
N CYS A 239 13.91 11.61 -9.86
CA CYS A 239 14.81 12.55 -9.20
C CYS A 239 14.59 13.98 -9.71
N LEU A 240 15.08 14.94 -8.96
CA LEU A 240 15.07 16.35 -9.32
C LEU A 240 16.44 16.97 -9.08
N PRO A 241 16.88 17.95 -9.91
CA PRO A 241 18.05 18.76 -9.61
C PRO A 241 17.93 19.40 -8.23
N ARG A 242 19.00 19.37 -7.44
CA ARG A 242 19.04 19.92 -6.07
C ARG A 242 18.51 21.34 -6.00
N GLU A 243 19.00 22.22 -6.88
CA GLU A 243 18.57 23.62 -6.91
C GLU A 243 17.06 23.79 -7.13
N LYS A 244 16.50 22.97 -8.04
CA LYS A 244 15.05 22.98 -8.29
C LYS A 244 14.26 22.44 -7.12
N THR A 245 14.79 21.44 -6.43
CA THR A 245 14.17 20.87 -5.22
C THR A 245 14.17 21.88 -4.09
N GLU A 246 15.31 22.55 -3.84
CA GLU A 246 15.44 23.58 -2.81
C GLU A 246 14.50 24.77 -3.08
N ALA A 247 14.50 25.28 -4.30
CA ALA A 247 13.62 26.40 -4.70
C ALA A 247 12.12 26.00 -4.65
N GLY A 248 11.80 24.79 -5.10
CA GLY A 248 10.43 24.28 -5.06
C GLY A 248 9.91 24.09 -3.64
N ALA A 249 10.73 23.53 -2.75
CA ALA A 249 10.39 23.36 -1.34
C ALA A 249 10.25 24.70 -0.60
N ALA A 250 11.15 25.64 -0.83
CA ALA A 250 11.04 26.99 -0.26
C ALA A 250 9.72 27.68 -0.64
N LYS A 251 9.34 27.56 -1.92
CA LYS A 251 8.07 28.10 -2.43
C LYS A 251 6.85 27.36 -1.86
N LEU A 252 6.90 26.04 -1.81
CA LEU A 252 5.79 25.20 -1.31
C LEU A 252 5.50 25.49 0.17
N LEU A 253 6.55 25.61 0.98
CA LEU A 253 6.46 25.74 2.42
C LEU A 253 6.41 27.18 2.91
N GLY A 254 6.76 28.15 2.05
CA GLY A 254 6.85 29.57 2.40
C GLY A 254 7.98 29.89 3.39
N VAL A 255 9.12 29.17 3.30
CA VAL A 255 10.27 29.28 4.20
C VAL A 255 11.51 29.79 3.48
N ASP A 256 12.51 30.21 4.24
CA ASP A 256 13.77 30.69 3.68
C ASP A 256 14.59 29.55 3.03
N ALA A 257 15.27 29.87 1.93
CA ALA A 257 16.05 28.90 1.17
C ALA A 257 17.23 28.31 1.98
N THR A 258 17.77 29.06 2.95
CA THR A 258 18.84 28.57 3.84
C THR A 258 18.34 27.46 4.78
N ALA A 259 17.12 27.59 5.30
CA ALA A 259 16.49 26.56 6.11
C ALA A 259 16.23 25.28 5.29
N VAL A 260 15.77 25.43 4.04
CA VAL A 260 15.57 24.29 3.13
C VAL A 260 16.89 23.58 2.83
N ARG A 261 17.96 24.35 2.56
CA ARG A 261 19.30 23.77 2.30
C ARG A 261 19.85 23.00 3.50
N ALA A 262 19.65 23.52 4.71
CA ALA A 262 20.01 22.82 5.95
C ALA A 262 19.22 21.51 6.08
N ALA A 263 17.90 21.53 5.83
CA ALA A 263 17.06 20.35 5.88
C ALA A 263 17.42 19.30 4.82
N VAL A 264 17.76 19.71 3.59
CA VAL A 264 18.29 18.79 2.55
C VAL A 264 19.53 18.08 3.06
N ASN A 265 20.49 18.80 3.65
CA ASN A 265 21.70 18.18 4.20
C ASN A 265 21.40 17.22 5.37
N ALA A 266 20.46 17.58 6.23
CA ALA A 266 19.99 16.71 7.31
C ALA A 266 19.35 15.42 6.76
N LEU A 267 18.47 15.51 5.75
CA LEU A 267 17.84 14.37 5.10
C LEU A 267 18.86 13.44 4.42
N LEU A 268 19.91 14.00 3.78
CA LEU A 268 21.01 13.22 3.20
C LEU A 268 21.79 12.49 4.30
N THR A 269 22.12 13.18 5.40
CA THR A 269 22.83 12.58 6.56
C THR A 269 22.00 11.47 7.21
N GLN A 270 20.68 11.67 7.33
CA GLN A 270 19.76 10.68 7.85
C GLN A 270 19.43 9.55 6.85
N ASN A 271 19.97 9.63 5.63
CA ASN A 271 19.71 8.67 4.55
C ASN A 271 18.20 8.51 4.22
N ARG A 272 17.44 9.60 4.35
CA ARG A 272 16.02 9.65 3.95
C ARG A 272 15.85 9.99 2.47
N ILE A 273 16.76 10.77 1.92
CA ILE A 273 16.91 11.03 0.48
C ILE A 273 18.32 10.67 0.05
N THR A 274 18.53 10.49 -1.25
CA THR A 274 19.83 10.15 -1.84
C THR A 274 20.21 11.20 -2.87
N ALA A 275 21.50 11.54 -2.96
CA ALA A 275 22.05 12.41 -3.98
C ALA A 275 22.91 11.62 -4.96
N GLU A 276 22.77 11.92 -6.25
CA GLU A 276 23.61 11.40 -7.33
C GLU A 276 24.02 12.54 -8.27
N HIS A 277 25.23 12.43 -8.85
CA HIS A 277 25.73 13.41 -9.80
C HIS A 277 25.64 12.88 -11.23
N PHE A 278 25.02 13.68 -12.09
CA PHE A 278 25.03 13.46 -13.54
C PHE A 278 25.73 14.64 -14.21
N GLY A 279 26.97 14.44 -14.61
CA GLY A 279 27.87 15.55 -14.99
C GLY A 279 28.10 16.48 -13.81
N ASP A 280 27.89 17.79 -14.02
CA ASP A 280 28.08 18.82 -12.98
C ASP A 280 26.82 19.08 -12.13
N VAL A 281 25.74 18.34 -12.36
CA VAL A 281 24.47 18.57 -11.67
C VAL A 281 24.21 17.50 -10.63
N GLU A 282 23.97 17.92 -9.39
CA GLU A 282 23.53 17.06 -8.30
C GLU A 282 22.01 16.89 -8.35
N TYR A 283 21.54 15.63 -8.32
CA TYR A 283 20.13 15.26 -8.29
C TYR A 283 19.78 14.61 -6.98
N LEU A 284 18.61 14.97 -6.46
CA LEU A 284 18.03 14.39 -5.25
C LEU A 284 16.93 13.39 -5.61
N TYR A 285 17.00 12.24 -4.98
CA TYR A 285 16.04 11.16 -5.10
C TYR A 285 15.28 10.93 -3.80
N ASP A 286 14.02 10.56 -3.91
CA ASP A 286 13.43 9.70 -2.90
C ASP A 286 14.26 8.41 -2.79
N ARG A 287 14.60 8.02 -1.57
CA ARG A 287 15.47 6.87 -1.31
C ARG A 287 14.98 5.60 -2.00
N LYS A 288 13.67 5.31 -1.91
CA LYS A 288 13.06 4.12 -2.49
C LYS A 288 13.18 4.08 -4.01
N GLN A 289 13.02 5.22 -4.68
CA GLN A 289 13.19 5.31 -6.12
C GLN A 289 14.64 5.02 -6.53
N CYS A 290 15.62 5.63 -5.86
CA CYS A 290 17.04 5.39 -6.14
C CYS A 290 17.44 3.92 -5.89
N GLU A 291 17.02 3.34 -4.77
CA GLU A 291 17.29 1.93 -4.45
C GLU A 291 16.66 1.00 -5.50
N THR A 292 15.47 1.34 -5.99
CA THR A 292 14.79 0.54 -7.02
C THR A 292 15.51 0.64 -8.37
N GLU A 293 15.98 1.81 -8.82
CA GLU A 293 16.77 1.94 -10.04
C GLU A 293 18.07 1.13 -9.97
N LYS A 294 18.78 1.22 -8.86
CA LYS A 294 19.99 0.42 -8.61
C LYS A 294 19.73 -1.09 -8.64
N LEU A 295 18.59 -1.49 -8.05
CA LEU A 295 18.14 -2.88 -8.10
C LEU A 295 17.87 -3.32 -9.55
N ILE A 296 17.12 -2.52 -10.32
CA ILE A 296 16.79 -2.82 -11.72
C ILE A 296 18.09 -3.02 -12.52
N ALA A 297 19.00 -2.06 -12.46
CA ALA A 297 20.29 -2.15 -13.17
C ALA A 297 21.07 -3.40 -12.77
N THR A 298 21.21 -3.66 -11.47
CA THR A 298 21.96 -4.81 -10.94
C THR A 298 21.32 -6.13 -11.36
N LYS A 299 20.00 -6.26 -11.23
CA LYS A 299 19.26 -7.50 -11.55
C LYS A 299 19.30 -7.79 -13.05
N LEU A 300 19.13 -6.78 -13.91
CA LEU A 300 19.17 -6.95 -15.36
C LEU A 300 20.59 -7.36 -15.84
N LEU A 301 21.63 -6.69 -15.34
CA LEU A 301 23.02 -7.06 -15.67
C LEU A 301 23.36 -8.48 -15.19
N LEU A 302 22.87 -8.87 -14.02
CA LEU A 302 23.06 -10.22 -13.52
C LEU A 302 22.29 -11.24 -14.37
N LEU A 303 21.04 -10.95 -14.69
CA LEU A 303 20.18 -11.82 -15.51
C LEU A 303 20.80 -12.07 -16.88
N ASP A 304 21.28 -11.01 -17.53
CA ASP A 304 21.93 -11.09 -18.84
C ASP A 304 23.23 -11.93 -18.80
N ARG A 305 24.02 -11.76 -17.73
CA ARG A 305 25.29 -12.48 -17.55
C ARG A 305 25.13 -13.96 -17.21
N VAL A 306 24.11 -14.31 -16.42
CA VAL A 306 23.93 -15.67 -15.86
C VAL A 306 23.03 -16.53 -16.74
N CYS A 307 22.31 -15.93 -17.68
CA CYS A 307 21.48 -16.67 -18.62
C CYS A 307 22.32 -17.65 -19.43
N PRO A 308 21.93 -18.93 -19.55
CA PRO A 308 22.63 -19.87 -20.39
C PRO A 308 22.60 -19.42 -21.85
N ALA A 309 23.75 -19.07 -22.39
CA ALA A 309 23.85 -18.73 -23.80
C ALA A 309 23.60 -19.97 -24.67
N MET A 310 22.73 -19.82 -25.66
CA MET A 310 22.54 -20.86 -26.66
C MET A 310 23.69 -20.81 -27.68
N GLU A 311 24.18 -21.99 -28.13
CA GLU A 311 25.21 -22.01 -29.16
C GLU A 311 24.71 -21.37 -30.46
N THR A 312 25.42 -20.34 -30.95
CA THR A 312 25.05 -19.55 -32.12
C THR A 312 24.87 -20.41 -33.39
N SER A 313 25.56 -21.55 -33.50
CA SER A 313 25.39 -22.52 -34.59
C SER A 313 23.99 -23.12 -34.66
N ASN A 314 23.28 -23.21 -33.53
CA ASN A 314 21.94 -23.80 -33.45
C ASN A 314 20.84 -22.78 -33.73
N ILE A 315 21.08 -21.49 -33.52
CA ILE A 315 20.07 -20.43 -33.62
C ILE A 315 19.56 -20.29 -35.05
N GLY A 316 20.46 -20.27 -36.04
CA GLY A 316 20.09 -20.26 -37.46
C GLY A 316 19.17 -21.44 -37.81
N ALA A 317 19.51 -22.62 -37.37
CA ALA A 317 18.73 -23.84 -37.61
C ALA A 317 17.33 -23.78 -36.94
N PHE A 318 17.23 -23.19 -35.73
CA PHE A 318 15.93 -22.97 -35.09
C PHE A 318 15.05 -22.02 -35.88
N ILE A 319 15.60 -20.89 -36.37
CA ILE A 319 14.86 -19.93 -37.17
C ILE A 319 14.42 -20.53 -38.51
N GLU A 320 15.31 -21.25 -39.20
CA GLU A 320 14.99 -21.90 -40.46
C GLU A 320 13.92 -22.99 -40.32
N ARG A 321 13.98 -23.75 -39.22
CA ARG A 321 12.97 -24.73 -38.88
C ARG A 321 11.63 -24.07 -38.59
N GLU A 322 11.62 -23.01 -37.83
CA GLU A 322 10.42 -22.24 -37.49
C GLU A 322 9.78 -21.66 -38.77
N GLU A 323 10.57 -21.11 -39.69
CA GLU A 323 10.10 -20.63 -40.99
C GLU A 323 9.51 -21.78 -41.83
N ALA A 324 10.11 -22.94 -41.80
CA ALA A 324 9.61 -24.11 -42.53
C ALA A 324 8.30 -24.67 -41.95
N GLU A 325 8.18 -24.71 -40.63
CA GLU A 325 6.99 -25.22 -39.92
C GLU A 325 5.79 -24.25 -40.01
N THR A 326 6.06 -22.94 -39.89
CA THR A 326 4.98 -21.94 -39.90
C THR A 326 4.66 -21.37 -41.28
N GLY A 327 5.53 -21.56 -42.28
CA GLY A 327 5.43 -20.95 -43.59
C GLY A 327 5.67 -19.43 -43.62
N VAL A 328 6.10 -18.85 -42.48
CA VAL A 328 6.38 -17.42 -42.36
C VAL A 328 7.86 -17.18 -42.62
N ARG A 329 8.17 -16.25 -43.51
CA ARG A 329 9.54 -15.76 -43.69
C ARG A 329 9.74 -14.46 -42.94
N TYR A 330 10.73 -14.46 -42.01
CA TYR A 330 11.04 -13.30 -41.19
C TYR A 330 11.93 -12.30 -41.94
N ALA A 331 11.63 -11.02 -41.83
CA ALA A 331 12.49 -9.94 -42.28
C ALA A 331 13.83 -9.97 -41.50
N GLU A 332 14.87 -9.35 -42.02
CA GLU A 332 16.22 -9.36 -41.46
C GLU A 332 16.25 -8.91 -40.02
N LEU A 333 15.58 -7.79 -39.70
CA LEU A 333 15.48 -7.29 -38.29
C LEU A 333 14.67 -8.20 -37.40
N GLN A 334 13.64 -8.89 -37.91
CA GLN A 334 12.89 -9.86 -37.14
C GLN A 334 13.73 -11.11 -36.84
N ARG A 335 14.48 -11.62 -37.82
CA ARG A 335 15.45 -12.73 -37.62
C ARG A 335 16.49 -12.35 -36.58
N LYS A 336 17.04 -11.12 -36.68
CA LYS A 336 17.97 -10.61 -35.70
C LYS A 336 17.35 -10.56 -34.29
N ALA A 337 16.13 -10.05 -34.15
CA ALA A 337 15.42 -9.99 -32.86
C ALA A 337 15.20 -11.37 -32.25
N ILE A 338 14.86 -12.36 -33.05
CA ILE A 338 14.73 -13.75 -32.61
C ILE A 338 16.09 -14.29 -32.15
N ALA A 339 17.14 -14.08 -32.93
CA ALA A 339 18.49 -14.52 -32.59
C ALA A 339 18.97 -13.86 -31.28
N ASP A 340 18.87 -12.54 -31.18
CA ASP A 340 19.30 -11.79 -29.99
C ASP A 340 18.55 -12.24 -28.72
N ALA A 341 17.27 -12.60 -28.81
CA ALA A 341 16.47 -13.11 -27.69
C ALA A 341 16.91 -14.52 -27.22
N LEU A 342 17.46 -15.33 -28.13
CA LEU A 342 17.98 -16.66 -27.84
C LEU A 342 19.41 -16.63 -27.30
N GLU A 343 20.20 -15.65 -27.72
CA GLU A 343 21.61 -15.49 -27.32
C GLU A 343 21.80 -14.80 -25.98
N ASN A 344 20.89 -13.87 -25.63
CA ASN A 344 21.04 -12.97 -24.51
C ASN A 344 20.00 -13.25 -23.41
N GLY A 345 20.37 -12.99 -22.18
CA GLY A 345 19.44 -13.09 -21.05
C GLY A 345 18.43 -11.96 -21.00
N VAL A 346 18.79 -10.79 -21.54
CA VAL A 346 17.91 -9.61 -21.64
C VAL A 346 17.92 -9.06 -23.06
N MET A 347 16.74 -8.95 -23.66
CA MET A 347 16.56 -8.42 -25.00
C MET A 347 15.47 -7.35 -25.04
N LEU A 348 15.73 -6.24 -25.73
CA LEU A 348 14.81 -5.12 -25.92
C LEU A 348 14.34 -5.09 -27.37
N LEU A 349 13.03 -5.20 -27.58
CA LEU A 349 12.40 -5.09 -28.90
C LEU A 349 11.57 -3.82 -28.98
N THR A 350 11.98 -2.89 -29.82
CA THR A 350 11.25 -1.63 -30.01
C THR A 350 10.80 -1.45 -31.44
N GLY A 351 9.79 -0.62 -31.66
CA GLY A 351 9.24 -0.29 -32.98
C GLY A 351 7.82 0.23 -32.89
N GLY A 352 7.41 0.94 -33.93
CA GLY A 352 6.06 1.50 -34.02
C GLY A 352 4.95 0.44 -34.16
N PRO A 353 3.69 0.86 -34.19
CA PRO A 353 2.56 -0.03 -34.50
C PRO A 353 2.70 -0.67 -35.89
N GLY A 354 2.43 -1.96 -36.00
CA GLY A 354 2.46 -2.67 -37.29
C GLY A 354 3.83 -3.12 -37.80
N THR A 355 4.93 -2.86 -37.09
CA THR A 355 6.30 -3.27 -37.47
C THR A 355 6.60 -4.75 -37.28
N GLY A 356 5.63 -5.58 -36.91
CA GLY A 356 5.81 -7.02 -36.80
C GLY A 356 6.32 -7.50 -35.44
N LYS A 357 6.27 -6.70 -34.36
CA LYS A 357 6.62 -7.14 -33.01
C LYS A 357 5.90 -8.43 -32.59
N THR A 358 4.60 -8.51 -32.84
CA THR A 358 3.81 -9.71 -32.53
C THR A 358 4.25 -10.95 -33.33
N THR A 359 4.77 -10.77 -34.53
CA THR A 359 5.34 -11.87 -35.34
C THR A 359 6.58 -12.44 -34.67
N VAL A 360 7.46 -11.59 -34.16
CA VAL A 360 8.64 -12.00 -33.37
C VAL A 360 8.21 -12.72 -32.08
N VAL A 361 7.19 -12.21 -31.36
CA VAL A 361 6.67 -12.88 -30.16
C VAL A 361 6.20 -14.29 -30.45
N ARG A 362 5.44 -14.50 -31.54
CA ARG A 362 4.96 -15.85 -31.93
C ARG A 362 6.11 -16.78 -32.22
N ALA A 363 7.13 -16.30 -32.94
CA ALA A 363 8.33 -17.10 -33.20
C ALA A 363 9.03 -17.52 -31.91
N LEU A 364 9.24 -16.57 -30.98
CA LEU A 364 9.87 -16.85 -29.70
C LEU A 364 9.06 -17.84 -28.86
N LEU A 365 7.74 -17.73 -28.85
CA LEU A 365 6.86 -18.66 -28.17
C LEU A 365 7.03 -20.09 -28.72
N HIS A 366 7.05 -20.24 -30.03
CA HIS A 366 7.19 -21.53 -30.69
C HIS A 366 8.57 -22.13 -30.43
N ILE A 367 9.63 -21.36 -30.62
CA ILE A 367 11.01 -21.81 -30.42
C ILE A 367 11.25 -22.21 -28.96
N PHE A 368 10.96 -21.34 -27.97
CA PHE A 368 11.16 -21.64 -26.56
C PHE A 368 10.28 -22.82 -26.06
N SER A 369 9.04 -22.93 -26.59
CA SER A 369 8.18 -24.06 -26.30
C SER A 369 8.73 -25.39 -26.86
N SER A 370 9.32 -25.37 -28.07
CA SER A 370 9.96 -26.56 -28.66
C SER A 370 11.18 -27.03 -27.86
N MET A 371 11.77 -26.13 -27.09
CA MET A 371 12.87 -26.40 -26.16
C MET A 371 12.39 -26.90 -24.79
N GLY A 372 11.07 -26.99 -24.57
CA GLY A 372 10.48 -27.39 -23.29
C GLY A 372 10.57 -26.35 -22.19
N LEU A 373 10.82 -25.07 -22.51
CA LEU A 373 10.91 -23.98 -21.54
C LEU A 373 9.52 -23.47 -21.16
N LYS A 374 9.32 -23.19 -19.88
CA LYS A 374 8.11 -22.52 -19.39
C LYS A 374 8.16 -21.03 -19.72
N ILE A 375 7.11 -20.53 -20.35
CA ILE A 375 7.03 -19.14 -20.81
C ILE A 375 5.88 -18.42 -20.12
N ALA A 376 6.13 -17.19 -19.63
CA ALA A 376 5.08 -16.26 -19.23
C ALA A 376 4.98 -15.12 -20.24
N LEU A 377 3.75 -14.85 -20.68
CA LEU A 377 3.39 -13.64 -21.41
C LEU A 377 2.74 -12.64 -20.46
N ALA A 378 3.24 -11.41 -20.43
CA ALA A 378 2.71 -10.38 -19.57
C ALA A 378 2.59 -9.03 -20.27
N ALA A 379 1.73 -8.18 -19.71
CA ALA A 379 1.62 -6.78 -20.09
C ALA A 379 1.24 -5.93 -18.86
N PRO A 380 1.50 -4.61 -18.85
CA PRO A 380 1.17 -3.77 -17.70
C PRO A 380 -0.34 -3.58 -17.49
N THR A 381 -1.14 -3.65 -18.54
CA THR A 381 -2.60 -3.41 -18.48
C THR A 381 -3.42 -4.62 -18.92
N GLY A 382 -4.65 -4.73 -18.41
CA GLY A 382 -5.57 -5.80 -18.81
C GLY A 382 -5.93 -5.78 -20.30
N ARG A 383 -6.05 -4.58 -20.89
CA ARG A 383 -6.32 -4.41 -22.32
C ARG A 383 -5.16 -4.92 -23.18
N ALA A 384 -3.93 -4.59 -22.80
CA ALA A 384 -2.74 -5.06 -23.50
C ALA A 384 -2.56 -6.58 -23.36
N ALA A 385 -2.73 -7.14 -22.16
CA ALA A 385 -2.69 -8.58 -21.93
C ALA A 385 -3.73 -9.34 -22.76
N LYS A 386 -4.96 -8.83 -22.85
CA LYS A 386 -6.01 -9.43 -23.69
C LYS A 386 -5.64 -9.42 -25.17
N ARG A 387 -5.16 -8.28 -25.70
CA ARG A 387 -4.71 -8.17 -27.10
C ARG A 387 -3.53 -9.11 -27.39
N LEU A 388 -2.60 -9.21 -26.46
CA LEU A 388 -1.47 -10.13 -26.57
C LEU A 388 -1.95 -11.59 -26.62
N SER A 389 -2.89 -11.99 -25.75
CA SER A 389 -3.48 -13.33 -25.78
C SER A 389 -4.19 -13.63 -27.10
N GLU A 390 -5.01 -12.71 -27.59
CA GLU A 390 -5.75 -12.88 -28.86
C GLU A 390 -4.79 -12.99 -30.06
N SER A 391 -3.72 -12.21 -30.05
CA SER A 391 -2.77 -12.16 -31.17
C SER A 391 -1.79 -13.34 -31.20
N THR A 392 -1.50 -13.94 -30.04
CA THR A 392 -0.53 -15.06 -29.92
C THR A 392 -1.22 -16.41 -29.74
N ALA A 393 -2.53 -16.45 -29.49
CA ALA A 393 -3.29 -17.63 -29.08
C ALA A 393 -2.76 -18.29 -27.79
N CYS A 394 -1.96 -17.57 -26.98
CA CYS A 394 -1.43 -18.02 -25.69
C CYS A 394 -1.95 -17.13 -24.56
N GLU A 395 -2.13 -17.68 -23.36
CA GLU A 395 -2.59 -16.90 -22.21
C GLU A 395 -1.55 -15.85 -21.83
N ALA A 396 -1.92 -14.58 -21.86
CA ALA A 396 -1.14 -13.47 -21.33
C ALA A 396 -1.84 -12.88 -20.10
N ARG A 397 -1.07 -12.48 -19.11
CA ARG A 397 -1.55 -11.94 -17.83
C ARG A 397 -1.09 -10.51 -17.63
N THR A 398 -1.76 -9.75 -16.78
CA THR A 398 -1.17 -8.48 -16.33
C THR A 398 0.02 -8.76 -15.43
N LEU A 399 1.01 -7.87 -15.41
CA LEU A 399 2.15 -7.97 -14.48
C LEU A 399 1.68 -8.11 -13.03
N HIS A 400 0.63 -7.38 -12.63
CA HIS A 400 0.03 -7.50 -11.30
C HIS A 400 -0.51 -8.91 -11.02
N ARG A 401 -1.17 -9.55 -11.99
CA ARG A 401 -1.64 -10.94 -11.84
C ARG A 401 -0.51 -11.95 -11.87
N LEU A 402 0.50 -11.73 -12.71
CA LEU A 402 1.69 -12.60 -12.77
C LEU A 402 2.45 -12.59 -11.43
N LEU A 403 2.57 -11.41 -10.83
CA LEU A 403 3.23 -11.20 -9.53
C LEU A 403 2.30 -11.48 -8.33
N GLU A 404 1.08 -11.97 -8.59
CA GLU A 404 0.09 -12.28 -7.55
C GLU A 404 -0.13 -11.09 -6.60
N TYR A 405 -0.40 -9.91 -7.19
CA TYR A 405 -0.71 -8.72 -6.41
C TYR A 405 -2.03 -8.91 -5.68
N GLY A 406 -1.97 -9.02 -4.39
CA GLY A 406 -3.11 -9.20 -3.52
C GLY A 406 -2.83 -8.58 -2.16
N GLY A 407 -3.89 -8.19 -1.46
CA GLY A 407 -3.87 -7.86 -0.03
C GLY A 407 -4.86 -8.77 0.65
N GLU A 408 -4.57 -9.22 1.85
CA GLU A 408 -5.61 -9.70 2.74
C GLU A 408 -6.59 -8.54 2.94
N GLU A 409 -7.89 -8.81 2.78
CA GLU A 409 -8.93 -7.82 3.04
C GLU A 409 -8.69 -7.21 4.43
N GLY A 410 -8.30 -5.92 4.48
CA GLY A 410 -8.02 -5.20 5.73
C GLY A 410 -6.57 -4.75 5.97
N ARG A 411 -5.58 -5.31 5.29
CA ARG A 411 -4.18 -4.86 5.40
C ARG A 411 -3.83 -3.96 4.22
N GLY A 412 -3.86 -2.65 4.38
CA GLY A 412 -3.30 -1.61 3.53
C GLY A 412 -3.07 -1.94 2.04
N ARG A 413 -2.05 -1.37 1.41
CA ARG A 413 -1.69 -1.65 0.01
C ARG A 413 -1.47 -3.14 -0.24
N GLY A 414 -2.03 -3.64 -1.35
CA GLY A 414 -1.73 -4.96 -1.86
C GLY A 414 -0.22 -5.16 -1.99
N ARG A 415 0.25 -6.34 -1.64
CA ARG A 415 1.65 -6.75 -1.78
C ARG A 415 1.77 -7.73 -2.93
N PHE A 416 2.87 -7.69 -3.63
CA PHE A 416 3.24 -8.76 -4.55
C PHE A 416 3.66 -9.99 -3.76
N MET A 417 3.04 -11.13 -4.05
CA MET A 417 3.34 -12.42 -3.40
C MET A 417 4.51 -13.13 -4.08
N ARG A 418 4.87 -12.71 -5.31
CA ARG A 418 6.06 -13.16 -6.02
C ARG A 418 7.18 -12.16 -5.77
N ASP A 419 8.28 -12.63 -5.18
CA ASP A 419 9.47 -11.86 -4.83
C ASP A 419 10.70 -12.77 -4.71
N GLU A 420 11.80 -12.32 -4.12
CA GLU A 420 13.02 -13.12 -3.94
C GLU A 420 12.81 -14.39 -3.09
N SER A 421 11.78 -14.43 -2.25
CA SER A 421 11.44 -15.60 -1.42
C SER A 421 10.51 -16.59 -2.13
N ASN A 422 9.83 -16.12 -3.19
CA ASN A 422 8.86 -16.89 -3.96
C ASN A 422 8.95 -16.54 -5.45
N LEU A 423 9.99 -17.05 -6.11
CA LEU A 423 10.31 -16.74 -7.50
C LEU A 423 9.25 -17.29 -8.48
N LEU A 424 9.18 -16.67 -9.64
CA LEU A 424 8.44 -17.17 -10.80
C LEU A 424 9.08 -18.49 -11.29
N GLU A 425 8.25 -19.42 -11.72
CA GLU A 425 8.72 -20.72 -12.21
C GLU A 425 9.18 -20.68 -13.67
N GLU A 426 8.75 -19.66 -14.40
CA GLU A 426 8.98 -19.53 -15.83
C GLU A 426 10.48 -19.33 -16.15
N ASN A 427 10.89 -19.89 -17.31
CA ASN A 427 12.25 -19.78 -17.83
C ASN A 427 12.40 -18.59 -18.77
N VAL A 428 11.27 -18.14 -19.34
CA VAL A 428 11.22 -17.04 -20.29
C VAL A 428 10.06 -16.14 -19.91
N LEU A 429 10.35 -14.84 -19.80
CA LEU A 429 9.34 -13.81 -19.59
C LEU A 429 9.34 -12.87 -20.79
N ILE A 430 8.18 -12.72 -21.40
CA ILE A 430 7.96 -11.77 -22.49
C ILE A 430 6.96 -10.73 -21.99
N VAL A 431 7.41 -9.49 -21.92
CA VAL A 431 6.61 -8.35 -21.43
C VAL A 431 6.35 -7.40 -22.60
N ASP A 432 5.10 -7.33 -23.03
CA ASP A 432 4.65 -6.40 -24.05
C ASP A 432 4.19 -5.07 -23.44
N GLU A 433 4.18 -4.01 -24.24
CA GLU A 433 3.90 -2.63 -23.82
C GLU A 433 4.78 -2.18 -22.63
N ALA A 434 6.06 -2.57 -22.66
CA ALA A 434 7.01 -2.30 -21.58
C ALA A 434 7.28 -0.79 -21.37
N SER A 435 6.95 0.08 -22.33
CA SER A 435 6.99 1.55 -22.18
C SER A 435 6.08 2.06 -21.07
N MET A 436 5.02 1.30 -20.72
CA MET A 436 4.09 1.65 -19.65
C MET A 436 4.50 1.10 -18.28
N VAL A 437 5.63 0.39 -18.17
CA VAL A 437 6.13 -0.19 -16.92
C VAL A 437 6.98 0.85 -16.20
N ASP A 438 6.54 1.24 -15.00
CA ASP A 438 7.27 2.19 -14.17
C ASP A 438 8.40 1.53 -13.37
N ASN A 439 9.18 2.36 -12.69
CA ASN A 439 10.33 1.94 -11.89
C ASN A 439 9.95 0.92 -10.81
N LEU A 440 8.87 1.15 -10.08
CA LEU A 440 8.45 0.27 -8.97
C LEU A 440 7.94 -1.09 -9.47
N LEU A 441 7.18 -1.10 -10.56
CA LEU A 441 6.64 -2.33 -11.14
C LEU A 441 7.74 -3.18 -11.78
N MET A 442 8.72 -2.53 -12.47
CA MET A 442 9.89 -3.23 -12.99
C MET A 442 10.75 -3.80 -11.85
N GLY A 443 10.96 -3.03 -10.80
CA GLY A 443 11.66 -3.51 -9.60
C GLY A 443 10.97 -4.71 -8.96
N ALA A 444 9.63 -4.70 -8.87
CA ALA A 444 8.86 -5.83 -8.37
C ALA A 444 8.99 -7.08 -9.27
N LEU A 445 8.91 -6.89 -10.59
CA LEU A 445 9.10 -7.97 -11.56
C LEU A 445 10.47 -8.63 -11.39
N LEU A 446 11.54 -7.84 -11.37
CA LEU A 446 12.91 -8.35 -11.31
C LEU A 446 13.26 -9.01 -9.97
N ARG A 447 12.55 -8.69 -8.88
CA ARG A 447 12.65 -9.44 -7.62
C ARG A 447 12.10 -10.85 -7.73
N ALA A 448 11.10 -11.05 -8.57
CA ALA A 448 10.44 -12.33 -8.75
C ALA A 448 11.06 -13.20 -9.84
N VAL A 449 11.86 -12.63 -10.75
CA VAL A 449 12.51 -13.38 -11.84
C VAL A 449 13.64 -14.23 -11.29
N LYS A 450 13.64 -15.54 -11.65
CA LYS A 450 14.71 -16.45 -11.24
C LYS A 450 16.00 -16.23 -12.05
N PRO A 451 17.17 -16.44 -11.46
CA PRO A 451 18.43 -16.42 -12.19
C PRO A 451 18.44 -17.39 -13.37
N GLY A 452 19.01 -16.98 -14.50
CA GLY A 452 19.09 -17.81 -15.71
C GLY A 452 17.81 -17.84 -16.55
N ALA A 453 16.79 -17.04 -16.22
CA ALA A 453 15.63 -16.83 -17.08
C ALA A 453 15.95 -15.81 -18.21
N HIS A 454 15.29 -15.96 -19.37
CA HIS A 454 15.30 -14.95 -20.43
C HIS A 454 14.22 -13.90 -20.16
N LEU A 455 14.55 -12.63 -20.36
CA LEU A 455 13.63 -11.51 -20.27
C LEU A 455 13.60 -10.74 -21.59
N VAL A 456 12.45 -10.74 -22.25
CA VAL A 456 12.21 -9.98 -23.47
C VAL A 456 11.24 -8.83 -23.16
N LEU A 457 11.73 -7.60 -23.26
CA LEU A 457 10.93 -6.38 -23.07
C LEU A 457 10.57 -5.80 -24.44
N ILE A 458 9.29 -5.69 -24.68
CA ILE A 458 8.73 -5.23 -25.96
C ILE A 458 7.94 -3.95 -25.73
N GLY A 459 8.20 -2.93 -26.53
CA GLY A 459 7.46 -1.68 -26.42
C GLY A 459 7.85 -0.71 -27.52
N ASP A 460 7.23 0.44 -27.46
CA ASP A 460 7.53 1.55 -28.36
C ASP A 460 8.14 2.69 -27.52
N ALA A 461 9.42 2.93 -27.68
CA ALA A 461 10.14 3.96 -26.93
C ALA A 461 9.66 5.40 -27.22
N ASP A 462 8.95 5.59 -28.35
CA ASP A 462 8.42 6.88 -28.78
C ASP A 462 6.96 7.10 -28.31
N GLN A 463 6.33 6.09 -27.65
CA GLN A 463 5.00 6.23 -27.05
C GLN A 463 5.08 6.97 -25.69
N LEU A 464 3.87 7.30 -25.17
CA LEU A 464 3.75 7.94 -23.86
C LEU A 464 4.40 7.09 -22.76
N PRO A 465 5.16 7.72 -21.86
CA PRO A 465 5.79 7.02 -20.75
C PRO A 465 4.75 6.43 -19.77
N SER A 466 5.26 5.65 -18.81
CA SER A 466 4.45 5.09 -17.73
C SER A 466 3.70 6.17 -16.94
N VAL A 467 2.58 5.79 -16.33
CA VAL A 467 1.83 6.69 -15.42
C VAL A 467 2.61 6.91 -14.12
N GLY A 468 3.36 5.90 -13.66
CA GLY A 468 4.25 6.00 -12.50
C GLY A 468 5.63 6.59 -12.87
N ALA A 469 6.47 6.76 -11.86
CA ALA A 469 7.80 7.33 -12.03
C ALA A 469 8.78 6.40 -12.76
N GLY A 470 9.60 6.99 -13.64
CA GLY A 470 10.66 6.31 -14.40
C GLY A 470 10.27 5.99 -15.83
N ASN A 471 11.26 6.01 -16.72
CA ASN A 471 11.12 5.68 -18.13
C ASN A 471 12.02 4.48 -18.47
N VAL A 472 11.73 3.35 -17.79
CA VAL A 472 12.65 2.20 -17.73
C VAL A 472 13.05 1.69 -19.10
N LEU A 473 12.08 1.47 -20.02
CA LEU A 473 12.39 0.94 -21.36
C LEU A 473 13.33 1.87 -22.14
N ARG A 474 13.06 3.17 -22.11
CA ARG A 474 13.86 4.16 -22.82
C ARG A 474 15.26 4.26 -22.24
N ASP A 475 15.37 4.33 -20.92
CA ASP A 475 16.65 4.41 -20.22
C ASP A 475 17.52 3.16 -20.50
N LEU A 476 16.91 1.98 -20.57
CA LEU A 476 17.58 0.74 -20.94
C LEU A 476 18.09 0.77 -22.39
N ILE A 477 17.28 1.26 -23.34
CA ILE A 477 17.67 1.42 -24.74
C ILE A 477 18.81 2.43 -24.87
N ASP A 478 18.68 3.59 -24.24
CA ASP A 478 19.67 4.68 -24.28
C ASP A 478 20.99 4.28 -23.61
N SER A 479 20.96 3.35 -22.65
CA SER A 479 22.17 2.82 -22.01
C SER A 479 23.07 2.04 -22.95
N GLY A 480 22.53 1.47 -24.02
CA GLY A 480 23.26 0.63 -24.99
C GLY A 480 23.89 -0.65 -24.39
N ARG A 481 23.45 -1.08 -23.21
CA ARG A 481 24.05 -2.21 -22.47
C ARG A 481 23.43 -3.56 -22.80
N PHE A 482 22.23 -3.58 -23.36
CA PHE A 482 21.47 -4.80 -23.66
C PHE A 482 21.21 -4.94 -25.16
N ALA A 483 21.07 -6.18 -25.60
CA ALA A 483 20.70 -6.48 -26.98
C ALA A 483 19.39 -5.75 -27.31
N THR A 484 19.44 -4.88 -28.31
CA THR A 484 18.32 -4.02 -28.69
C THR A 484 18.08 -4.10 -30.18
N VAL A 485 16.86 -4.42 -30.59
CA VAL A 485 16.44 -4.39 -31.99
C VAL A 485 15.28 -3.42 -32.18
N ARG A 486 15.45 -2.49 -33.10
CA ARG A 486 14.40 -1.55 -33.49
C ARG A 486 13.81 -1.97 -34.84
N LEU A 487 12.58 -2.43 -34.82
CA LEU A 487 11.83 -2.77 -36.05
C LEU A 487 11.34 -1.50 -36.72
N THR A 488 11.60 -1.36 -38.00
CA THR A 488 11.24 -0.18 -38.81
C THR A 488 10.20 -0.47 -39.90
N GLU A 489 9.96 -1.75 -40.21
CA GLU A 489 9.03 -2.21 -41.24
C GLU A 489 8.09 -3.28 -40.70
#